data_1b86c084b5b217140b1f24bac0302469
#
_entry.id   1b86c084b5b217140b1f24bac0302469
#
_cell.length_a   1.000
_cell.length_b   1.000
_cell.length_c   1.000
_cell.angle_alpha   90.00
_cell.angle_beta   90.00
_cell.angle_gamma   90.00
#
_symmetry.space_group_name_H-M   'P 1'
#
loop_
_entity.id
_entity.type
_entity.pdbx_description
1 polymer ?
#
loop_
_entity_poly.entity_id
_entity_poly.type
_entity_poly.pdbx_seq_one_letter_code
_entity_poly.pdbx_strand_id
1 'polypeptide(L)'
;MRRKTIVSCRQIIRSPTLKDVEKLIGPIAALLGFVCLLQWYIYGDLRSHSNPVFGQKNPPLVMQGGDPYIRALMRTISASEANSDRPYSLLYGGQQVNDLNRHPEICVTIVTGPNTGNCSTAAGRYQIINNTWYQIAPRYHPNPTQFVFWTSYSFAPEYQDAVVYRWLSDPKIWGTDISQQLHKGKLNNVLRRLSPTWTSLGYGIETNSVSRSLPNIYQKNLQEELKSTKKSTSL
;
A
#
# COMPACT_ATOMS: atom_id res chain seq x y z
N MET A 1 18.80 55.85 -81.94
CA MET A 1 17.66 54.97 -81.67
C MET A 1 18.21 53.61 -81.28
N ARG A 2 18.20 53.23 -79.95
CA ARG A 2 18.57 51.87 -79.48
C ARG A 2 17.36 51.23 -78.80
N ARG A 3 16.86 50.14 -79.39
CA ARG A 3 15.79 49.32 -78.85
C ARG A 3 16.35 48.47 -77.73
N LYS A 4 15.75 48.56 -76.51
CA LYS A 4 16.01 47.67 -75.40
C LYS A 4 15.11 46.40 -75.52
N THR A 5 15.73 45.23 -75.60
CA THR A 5 15.07 43.95 -75.59
C THR A 5 14.77 43.55 -74.17
N ILE A 6 13.51 43.36 -73.83
CA ILE A 6 13.06 42.87 -72.52
C ILE A 6 13.09 41.32 -72.56
N VAL A 7 13.96 40.70 -71.78
CA VAL A 7 14.00 39.24 -71.61
C VAL A 7 13.01 38.91 -70.45
N SER A 8 11.91 38.25 -70.79
CA SER A 8 10.94 37.74 -69.79
C SER A 8 11.47 36.36 -69.31
N CYS A 9 11.84 36.30 -68.04
CA CYS A 9 12.22 35.05 -67.39
C CYS A 9 10.93 34.42 -66.78
N ARG A 10 10.30 33.49 -67.51
CA ARG A 10 9.22 32.62 -66.96
C ARG A 10 9.86 31.52 -66.16
N GLN A 11 9.83 31.59 -64.82
CA GLN A 11 10.09 30.44 -63.97
C GLN A 11 8.94 29.45 -64.13
N ILE A 12 9.28 28.30 -64.68
CA ILE A 12 8.38 27.15 -64.74
C ILE A 12 8.43 26.47 -63.39
N ILE A 13 7.42 26.71 -62.57
CA ILE A 13 7.22 25.94 -61.35
C ILE A 13 6.78 24.53 -61.77
N ARG A 14 7.69 23.59 -61.71
CA ARG A 14 7.36 22.15 -61.89
C ARG A 14 6.57 21.67 -60.69
N SER A 15 5.35 21.24 -60.88
CA SER A 15 4.56 20.52 -59.90
C SER A 15 5.30 19.21 -59.54
N PRO A 16 5.38 18.85 -58.23
CA PRO A 16 6.06 17.63 -57.82
C PRO A 16 5.40 16.41 -58.44
N THR A 17 6.19 15.49 -58.97
CA THR A 17 5.72 14.25 -59.53
C THR A 17 5.35 13.27 -58.44
N LEU A 18 4.45 12.30 -58.75
CA LEU A 18 4.05 11.26 -57.76
C LEU A 18 5.26 10.53 -57.14
N LYS A 19 6.39 10.39 -57.86
CA LYS A 19 7.65 9.78 -57.38
C LYS A 19 8.40 10.64 -56.34
N ASP A 20 8.21 11.96 -56.37
CA ASP A 20 8.85 12.88 -55.42
C ASP A 20 8.05 12.88 -54.10
N VAL A 21 6.74 12.63 -54.16
CA VAL A 21 5.84 12.50 -53.00
C VAL A 21 6.12 11.17 -52.25
N GLU A 22 6.33 10.04 -52.99
CA GLU A 22 6.69 8.75 -52.38
C GLU A 22 8.01 8.78 -51.60
N LYS A 23 9.02 9.54 -52.08
CA LYS A 23 10.31 9.68 -51.37
C LYS A 23 10.20 10.47 -50.07
N LEU A 24 9.19 11.32 -49.91
CA LEU A 24 8.94 12.10 -48.68
C LEU A 24 8.05 11.33 -47.68
N ILE A 25 7.16 10.46 -48.15
CA ILE A 25 6.22 9.71 -47.27
C ILE A 25 6.96 8.62 -46.50
N GLY A 26 7.96 7.96 -47.09
CA GLY A 26 8.71 6.90 -46.43
C GLY A 26 9.40 7.30 -45.11
N PRO A 27 10.22 8.36 -45.08
CA PRO A 27 10.88 8.81 -43.84
C PRO A 27 9.91 9.37 -42.81
N ILE A 28 8.79 10.01 -43.22
CA ILE A 28 7.76 10.53 -42.31
C ILE A 28 7.00 9.39 -41.63
N ALA A 29 6.63 8.34 -42.38
CA ALA A 29 5.98 7.14 -41.85
C ALA A 29 6.91 6.38 -40.88
N ALA A 30 8.21 6.29 -41.18
CA ALA A 30 9.21 5.69 -40.29
C ALA A 30 9.39 6.49 -39.00
N LEU A 31 9.38 7.82 -39.09
CA LEU A 31 9.50 8.71 -37.93
C LEU A 31 8.27 8.62 -37.02
N LEU A 32 7.06 8.59 -37.58
CA LEU A 32 5.80 8.41 -36.84
C LEU A 32 5.76 7.01 -36.21
N GLY A 33 6.19 5.96 -36.92
CA GLY A 33 6.30 4.62 -36.35
C GLY A 33 7.26 4.55 -35.16
N PHE A 34 8.42 5.23 -35.27
CA PHE A 34 9.41 5.28 -34.20
C PHE A 34 8.91 6.08 -32.98
N VAL A 35 8.19 7.20 -33.20
CA VAL A 35 7.57 7.97 -32.11
C VAL A 35 6.46 7.16 -31.41
N CYS A 36 5.64 6.42 -32.18
CA CYS A 36 4.64 5.53 -31.60
C CYS A 36 5.27 4.38 -30.81
N LEU A 37 6.37 3.79 -31.28
CA LEU A 37 7.09 2.74 -30.56
C LEU A 37 7.77 3.30 -29.29
N LEU A 38 8.35 4.50 -29.34
CA LEU A 38 8.90 5.18 -28.16
C LEU A 38 7.81 5.52 -27.15
N GLN A 39 6.66 6.02 -27.59
CA GLN A 39 5.53 6.24 -26.69
C GLN A 39 5.02 4.93 -26.10
N TRP A 40 4.93 3.86 -26.91
CA TRP A 40 4.52 2.54 -26.41
C TRP A 40 5.52 1.97 -25.40
N TYR A 41 6.83 2.16 -25.64
CA TYR A 41 7.89 1.75 -24.73
C TYR A 41 7.84 2.54 -23.41
N ILE A 42 7.74 3.88 -23.48
CA ILE A 42 7.66 4.76 -22.29
C ILE A 42 6.35 4.53 -21.53
N TYR A 43 5.20 4.44 -22.21
CA TYR A 43 3.91 4.17 -21.57
C TYR A 43 3.73 2.70 -21.17
N GLY A 44 4.36 1.77 -21.85
CA GLY A 44 4.38 0.36 -21.51
C GLY A 44 5.17 0.10 -20.21
N ASP A 45 6.32 0.76 -20.04
CA ASP A 45 7.15 0.64 -18.84
C ASP A 45 6.46 1.26 -17.62
N LEU A 46 5.75 2.38 -17.80
CA LEU A 46 4.92 2.99 -16.74
C LEU A 46 3.70 2.13 -16.35
N ARG A 47 3.17 1.30 -17.25
CA ARG A 47 2.09 0.35 -16.97
C ARG A 47 2.57 -0.98 -16.38
N SER A 48 3.81 -1.36 -16.63
CA SER A 48 4.36 -2.64 -16.17
C SER A 48 4.61 -2.70 -14.66
N HIS A 49 4.58 -1.57 -13.94
CA HIS A 49 4.81 -1.51 -12.49
C HIS A 49 3.55 -1.33 -11.65
N SER A 50 2.38 -1.29 -12.26
CA SER A 50 1.10 -1.34 -11.55
C SER A 50 0.32 -2.60 -11.91
N ASN A 51 0.82 -3.78 -11.50
CA ASN A 51 -0.09 -4.89 -11.27
C ASN A 51 -0.98 -4.44 -10.10
N PRO A 52 -2.27 -4.12 -10.31
CA PRO A 52 -3.18 -4.04 -9.20
C PRO A 52 -3.13 -5.42 -8.55
N VAL A 53 -2.82 -5.50 -7.27
CA VAL A 53 -3.05 -6.71 -6.48
C VAL A 53 -4.57 -6.86 -6.49
N PHE A 54 -5.05 -7.61 -7.48
CA PHE A 54 -6.46 -7.79 -7.77
C PHE A 54 -7.09 -8.43 -6.54
N GLY A 55 -8.04 -7.74 -5.92
CA GLY A 55 -8.76 -8.25 -4.76
C GLY A 55 -8.22 -7.81 -3.39
N GLN A 56 -7.22 -6.93 -3.32
CA GLN A 56 -6.77 -6.45 -2.00
C GLN A 56 -7.75 -5.44 -1.41
N LYS A 57 -8.39 -5.88 -0.33
CA LYS A 57 -9.30 -5.09 0.48
C LYS A 57 -8.49 -4.43 1.60
N ASN A 58 -8.44 -3.11 1.62
CA ASN A 58 -7.63 -2.37 2.58
C ASN A 58 -8.34 -1.06 2.97
N PRO A 59 -9.44 -1.16 3.74
CA PRO A 59 -10.21 0.00 4.15
C PRO A 59 -9.34 0.96 4.98
N PRO A 60 -9.69 2.28 5.00
CA PRO A 60 -9.05 3.25 5.89
C PRO A 60 -9.08 2.83 7.35
N LEU A 61 -8.19 3.39 8.16
CA LEU A 61 -8.23 3.24 9.61
C LEU A 61 -9.41 4.03 10.18
N VAL A 62 -10.01 3.52 11.26
CA VAL A 62 -11.08 4.26 11.97
C VAL A 62 -10.52 5.33 12.90
N MET A 63 -9.28 5.17 13.41
CA MET A 63 -8.62 6.20 14.20
C MET A 63 -8.40 7.47 13.39
N GLN A 64 -8.46 8.63 14.06
CA GLN A 64 -8.15 9.93 13.48
C GLN A 64 -6.77 10.44 13.93
N GLY A 65 -6.14 11.29 13.11
CA GLY A 65 -4.84 11.88 13.42
C GLY A 65 -3.68 10.88 13.41
N GLY A 66 -2.55 11.31 13.94
CA GLY A 66 -1.33 10.52 13.99
C GLY A 66 -0.42 10.68 12.77
N ASP A 67 0.78 10.12 12.85
CA ASP A 67 1.78 10.14 11.79
C ASP A 67 1.30 9.32 10.56
N PRO A 68 1.18 9.94 9.37
CA PRO A 68 0.72 9.26 8.16
C PRO A 68 1.63 8.08 7.73
N TYR A 69 2.90 8.09 8.09
CA TYR A 69 3.83 7.00 7.80
C TYR A 69 3.54 5.77 8.66
N ILE A 70 3.28 5.94 9.96
CA ILE A 70 2.83 4.85 10.85
C ILE A 70 1.46 4.34 10.41
N ARG A 71 0.52 5.23 10.07
CA ARG A 71 -0.80 4.85 9.58
C ARG A 71 -0.73 4.01 8.29
N ALA A 72 0.12 4.41 7.36
CA ALA A 72 0.38 3.63 6.14
C ALA A 72 0.97 2.24 6.44
N LEU A 73 1.89 2.15 7.42
CA LEU A 73 2.43 0.87 7.90
C LEU A 73 1.33 -0.02 8.50
N MET A 74 0.47 0.53 9.35
CA MET A 74 -0.67 -0.19 9.95
C MET A 74 -1.59 -0.78 8.88
N ARG A 75 -1.93 0.00 7.85
CA ARG A 75 -2.70 -0.48 6.70
C ARG A 75 -1.96 -1.55 5.91
N THR A 76 -0.64 -1.47 5.83
CA THR A 76 0.20 -2.47 5.16
C THR A 76 0.23 -3.79 5.93
N ILE A 77 0.33 -3.74 7.26
CA ILE A 77 0.17 -4.92 8.13
C ILE A 77 -1.21 -5.53 7.93
N SER A 78 -2.27 -4.71 8.00
CA SER A 78 -3.66 -5.16 7.75
C SER A 78 -3.81 -5.87 6.40
N ALA A 79 -3.13 -5.40 5.37
CA ALA A 79 -3.20 -5.99 4.04
C ALA A 79 -2.60 -7.40 3.96
N SER A 80 -1.63 -7.73 4.79
CA SER A 80 -1.05 -9.08 4.88
C SER A 80 -1.75 -9.97 5.89
N GLU A 81 -2.38 -9.42 6.92
CA GLU A 81 -2.99 -10.15 8.02
C GLU A 81 -4.49 -10.33 7.87
N ALA A 82 -5.20 -9.30 7.42
CA ALA A 82 -6.66 -9.27 7.39
C ALA A 82 -7.19 -8.65 6.09
N ASN A 83 -6.92 -9.30 4.96
CA ASN A 83 -7.39 -8.88 3.63
C ASN A 83 -8.91 -9.07 3.50
N SER A 84 -9.69 -8.22 4.16
CA SER A 84 -11.15 -8.29 4.27
C SER A 84 -11.77 -6.89 4.21
N ASP A 85 -13.03 -6.79 3.77
CA ASP A 85 -13.81 -5.55 3.87
C ASP A 85 -14.18 -5.22 5.33
N ARG A 86 -14.17 -6.22 6.20
CA ARG A 86 -14.47 -6.10 7.63
C ARG A 86 -13.30 -6.62 8.47
N PRO A 87 -12.11 -6.00 8.39
CA PRO A 87 -10.90 -6.54 8.99
C PRO A 87 -10.94 -6.57 10.53
N TYR A 88 -11.64 -5.64 11.17
CA TYR A 88 -11.64 -5.52 12.63
C TYR A 88 -12.33 -6.67 13.36
N SER A 89 -13.25 -7.34 12.71
CA SER A 89 -14.02 -8.47 13.27
C SER A 89 -13.58 -9.83 12.73
N LEU A 90 -12.49 -9.88 11.94
CA LEU A 90 -11.99 -11.09 11.31
C LEU A 90 -11.25 -11.96 12.33
N LEU A 91 -11.59 -13.26 12.39
CA LEU A 91 -10.81 -14.28 13.09
C LEU A 91 -9.81 -14.95 12.15
N TYR A 92 -8.81 -15.60 12.71
CA TYR A 92 -8.02 -16.58 11.97
C TYR A 92 -8.96 -17.55 11.23
N GLY A 93 -8.62 -17.90 10.00
CA GLY A 93 -9.48 -18.78 9.18
C GLY A 93 -10.68 -18.10 8.50
N GLY A 94 -10.88 -16.77 8.67
CA GLY A 94 -11.80 -16.00 7.85
C GLY A 94 -13.21 -15.79 8.44
N GLN A 95 -13.52 -16.35 9.59
CA GLN A 95 -14.81 -16.12 10.28
C GLN A 95 -14.89 -14.70 10.84
N GLN A 96 -16.12 -14.22 11.04
CA GLN A 96 -16.39 -12.89 11.60
C GLN A 96 -17.03 -13.03 12.99
N VAL A 97 -16.66 -12.12 13.90
CA VAL A 97 -17.31 -11.99 15.23
C VAL A 97 -18.05 -10.68 15.32
N ASN A 98 -19.09 -10.63 16.15
CA ASN A 98 -19.88 -9.41 16.36
C ASN A 98 -19.54 -8.73 17.69
N ASP A 99 -19.11 -9.47 18.70
CA ASP A 99 -18.74 -8.92 20.00
C ASP A 99 -17.24 -8.60 20.03
N LEU A 100 -16.91 -7.32 20.15
CA LEU A 100 -15.57 -6.76 20.28
C LEU A 100 -15.40 -5.97 21.58
N ASN A 101 -16.27 -6.18 22.59
CA ASN A 101 -16.11 -5.56 23.91
C ASN A 101 -14.81 -6.00 24.60
N ARG A 102 -14.24 -7.13 24.18
CA ARG A 102 -12.93 -7.64 24.55
C ARG A 102 -12.36 -8.47 23.40
N HIS A 103 -11.08 -8.86 23.49
CA HIS A 103 -10.51 -9.79 22.53
C HIS A 103 -11.33 -11.09 22.47
N PRO A 104 -11.68 -11.60 21.29
CA PRO A 104 -12.62 -12.74 21.16
C PRO A 104 -12.12 -14.03 21.80
N GLU A 105 -10.82 -14.27 21.84
CA GLU A 105 -10.17 -15.48 22.42
C GLU A 105 -10.65 -16.81 21.82
N ILE A 106 -11.25 -16.77 20.64
CA ILE A 106 -11.75 -17.95 19.94
C ILE A 106 -10.57 -18.68 19.32
N CYS A 107 -10.34 -19.92 19.75
CA CYS A 107 -9.27 -20.78 19.26
C CYS A 107 -9.71 -21.49 17.98
N VAL A 108 -9.16 -21.08 16.83
CA VAL A 108 -9.47 -21.68 15.52
C VAL A 108 -8.32 -22.61 15.11
N THR A 109 -8.64 -23.86 14.76
CA THR A 109 -7.65 -24.86 14.38
C THR A 109 -6.86 -24.43 13.14
N ILE A 110 -5.53 -24.56 13.21
CA ILE A 110 -4.59 -24.29 12.11
C ILE A 110 -4.56 -25.55 11.23
N VAL A 111 -5.02 -25.41 9.98
CA VAL A 111 -5.16 -26.55 9.06
C VAL A 111 -4.00 -26.68 8.08
N THR A 112 -3.09 -25.71 8.00
CA THR A 112 -1.93 -25.68 7.09
C THR A 112 -0.73 -25.02 7.73
N GLY A 113 0.48 -25.32 7.21
CA GLY A 113 1.73 -24.72 7.66
C GLY A 113 2.41 -25.45 8.83
N PRO A 114 3.49 -24.88 9.37
CA PRO A 114 4.32 -25.54 10.39
C PRO A 114 3.59 -25.78 11.72
N ASN A 115 2.50 -25.06 11.99
CA ASN A 115 1.73 -25.14 13.23
C ASN A 115 0.42 -25.93 13.07
N THR A 116 0.28 -26.73 12.01
CA THR A 116 -0.92 -27.56 11.76
C THR A 116 -1.26 -28.44 12.97
N GLY A 117 -2.55 -28.46 13.31
CA GLY A 117 -3.08 -29.18 14.48
C GLY A 117 -3.14 -28.36 15.76
N ASN A 118 -2.39 -27.27 15.87
CA ASN A 118 -2.56 -26.27 16.92
C ASN A 118 -3.77 -25.37 16.62
N CYS A 119 -4.07 -24.44 17.51
CA CYS A 119 -5.05 -23.43 17.23
C CYS A 119 -4.51 -22.00 17.38
N SER A 120 -5.11 -21.05 16.68
CA SER A 120 -4.80 -19.62 16.75
C SER A 120 -5.97 -18.84 17.31
N THR A 121 -5.68 -17.91 18.21
CA THR A 121 -6.65 -16.92 18.71
C THR A 121 -6.51 -15.58 17.98
N ALA A 122 -5.76 -15.53 16.87
CA ALA A 122 -5.54 -14.31 16.11
C ALA A 122 -6.86 -13.70 15.64
N ALA A 123 -7.03 -12.42 15.93
CA ALA A 123 -8.27 -11.70 15.68
C ALA A 123 -8.02 -10.24 15.27
N GLY A 124 -9.03 -9.67 14.62
CA GLY A 124 -9.07 -8.27 14.26
C GLY A 124 -8.18 -7.89 13.09
N ARG A 125 -8.10 -6.60 12.86
CA ARG A 125 -7.41 -6.00 11.72
C ARG A 125 -5.94 -6.38 11.62
N TYR A 126 -5.30 -6.62 12.75
CA TYR A 126 -3.87 -6.91 12.85
C TYR A 126 -3.57 -8.35 13.24
N GLN A 127 -4.58 -9.21 13.27
CA GLN A 127 -4.50 -10.63 13.65
C GLN A 127 -3.68 -10.85 14.92
N ILE A 128 -3.97 -10.03 15.95
CA ILE A 128 -3.29 -10.10 17.24
C ILE A 128 -3.88 -11.28 18.03
N ILE A 129 -3.00 -12.14 18.57
CA ILE A 129 -3.43 -13.23 19.47
C ILE A 129 -3.74 -12.67 20.87
N ASN A 130 -4.60 -13.38 21.62
CA ASN A 130 -5.04 -12.95 22.96
C ASN A 130 -3.88 -12.63 23.90
N ASN A 131 -2.85 -13.48 23.96
CA ASN A 131 -1.68 -13.25 24.80
C ASN A 131 -0.98 -11.92 24.49
N THR A 132 -0.79 -11.62 23.22
CA THR A 132 -0.19 -10.34 22.77
C THR A 132 -1.10 -9.18 23.15
N TRP A 133 -2.43 -9.29 22.91
CA TRP A 133 -3.37 -8.24 23.28
C TRP A 133 -3.29 -7.90 24.77
N TYR A 134 -3.30 -8.90 25.63
CA TYR A 134 -3.23 -8.69 27.08
C TYR A 134 -1.88 -8.18 27.59
N GLN A 135 -0.82 -8.31 26.79
CA GLN A 135 0.47 -7.69 27.10
C GLN A 135 0.52 -6.20 26.68
N ILE A 136 -0.08 -5.85 25.54
CA ILE A 136 0.04 -4.50 24.98
C ILE A 136 -1.12 -3.57 25.39
N ALA A 137 -2.34 -4.09 25.57
CA ALA A 137 -3.50 -3.28 25.90
C ALA A 137 -3.34 -2.54 27.25
N PRO A 138 -2.83 -3.13 28.33
CA PRO A 138 -2.60 -2.41 29.59
C PRO A 138 -1.73 -1.16 29.43
N ARG A 139 -0.84 -1.17 28.46
CA ARG A 139 0.13 -0.10 28.24
C ARG A 139 -0.36 0.96 27.23
N TYR A 140 -1.11 0.53 26.23
CA TYR A 140 -1.42 1.38 25.07
C TYR A 140 -2.89 1.67 24.87
N HIS A 141 -3.81 0.98 25.57
CA HIS A 141 -5.25 1.22 25.43
C HIS A 141 -5.61 2.62 25.93
N PRO A 142 -6.28 3.46 25.11
CA PRO A 142 -6.52 4.85 25.46
C PRO A 142 -7.56 5.03 26.57
N ASN A 143 -8.51 4.09 26.67
CA ASN A 143 -9.67 4.21 27.55
C ASN A 143 -10.06 2.83 28.12
N PRO A 144 -9.26 2.27 29.08
CA PRO A 144 -9.61 1.02 29.74
C PRO A 144 -10.82 1.22 30.67
N THR A 145 -11.71 0.23 30.74
CA THR A 145 -12.82 0.24 31.67
C THR A 145 -12.38 -0.36 33.00
N GLN A 146 -12.45 0.43 34.07
CA GLN A 146 -12.12 0.01 35.42
C GLN A 146 -13.34 -0.60 36.09
N PHE A 147 -13.16 -1.78 36.67
CA PHE A 147 -14.08 -2.42 37.59
C PHE A 147 -13.43 -2.52 38.98
N VAL A 148 -14.19 -2.84 40.00
CA VAL A 148 -13.67 -2.90 41.40
C VAL A 148 -12.48 -3.86 41.51
N PHE A 149 -12.50 -4.98 40.78
CA PHE A 149 -11.48 -6.03 40.92
C PHE A 149 -10.69 -6.31 39.64
N TRP A 150 -11.06 -5.71 38.47
CA TRP A 150 -10.34 -5.93 37.22
C TRP A 150 -10.48 -4.76 36.25
N THR A 151 -9.61 -4.73 35.25
CA THR A 151 -9.65 -3.77 34.15
C THR A 151 -10.02 -4.52 32.88
N SER A 152 -10.94 -3.98 32.08
CA SER A 152 -11.29 -4.49 30.78
C SER A 152 -10.74 -3.60 29.65
N TYR A 153 -10.29 -4.23 28.58
CA TYR A 153 -9.71 -3.58 27.41
C TYR A 153 -10.56 -3.95 26.20
N SER A 154 -11.36 -3.00 25.72
CA SER A 154 -12.19 -3.18 24.54
C SER A 154 -11.34 -3.49 23.29
N PHE A 155 -11.83 -4.40 22.47
CA PHE A 155 -11.22 -4.74 21.19
C PHE A 155 -11.97 -4.08 20.00
N ALA A 156 -12.79 -3.05 20.27
CA ALA A 156 -13.49 -2.31 19.24
C ALA A 156 -12.52 -1.67 18.23
N PRO A 157 -12.95 -1.42 16.99
CA PRO A 157 -12.07 -0.98 15.88
C PRO A 157 -11.15 0.18 16.23
N GLU A 158 -11.68 1.21 16.90
CA GLU A 158 -10.92 2.40 17.32
C GLU A 158 -9.81 2.06 18.32
N TYR A 159 -10.02 1.06 19.17
CA TYR A 159 -9.04 0.64 20.16
C TYR A 159 -7.99 -0.30 19.57
N GLN A 160 -8.36 -1.17 18.61
CA GLN A 160 -7.38 -1.93 17.85
C GLN A 160 -6.39 -0.98 17.16
N ASP A 161 -6.88 0.06 16.48
CA ASP A 161 -6.03 1.05 15.83
C ASP A 161 -5.18 1.82 16.82
N ALA A 162 -5.79 2.37 17.89
CA ALA A 162 -5.09 3.20 18.85
C ALA A 162 -3.98 2.43 19.59
N VAL A 163 -4.24 1.18 19.99
CA VAL A 163 -3.27 0.32 20.67
C VAL A 163 -2.10 0.01 19.73
N VAL A 164 -2.37 -0.42 18.50
CA VAL A 164 -1.31 -0.76 17.55
C VAL A 164 -0.53 0.47 17.13
N TYR A 165 -1.18 1.62 16.92
CA TYR A 165 -0.50 2.87 16.60
C TYR A 165 0.51 3.25 17.70
N ARG A 166 0.07 3.26 18.97
CA ARG A 166 0.92 3.61 20.11
C ARG A 166 2.04 2.58 20.31
N TRP A 167 1.74 1.30 20.14
CA TRP A 167 2.74 0.23 20.22
C TRP A 167 3.81 0.39 19.15
N LEU A 168 3.44 0.63 17.89
CA LEU A 168 4.40 0.88 16.80
C LEU A 168 5.20 2.18 16.99
N SER A 169 4.63 3.14 17.71
CA SER A 169 5.27 4.43 18.01
C SER A 169 6.20 4.39 19.23
N ASP A 170 6.28 3.27 19.96
CA ASP A 170 7.15 3.15 21.14
C ASP A 170 8.56 2.63 20.78
N PRO A 171 9.58 3.51 20.70
CA PRO A 171 10.94 3.10 20.31
C PRO A 171 11.59 2.18 21.35
N LYS A 172 11.13 2.17 22.59
CA LYS A 172 11.69 1.31 23.67
C LYS A 172 11.39 -0.17 23.40
N ILE A 173 10.22 -0.46 22.86
CA ILE A 173 9.80 -1.83 22.55
C ILE A 173 10.51 -2.35 21.30
N TRP A 174 10.61 -1.51 20.28
CA TRP A 174 11.17 -1.93 19.00
C TRP A 174 12.68 -1.76 18.89
N GLY A 175 13.32 -1.11 19.87
CA GLY A 175 14.76 -0.78 19.84
C GLY A 175 15.14 0.19 18.72
N THR A 176 14.16 0.87 18.15
CA THR A 176 14.32 1.89 17.09
C THR A 176 13.06 2.74 16.99
N ASP A 177 13.21 3.97 16.55
CA ASP A 177 12.10 4.84 16.16
C ASP A 177 11.58 4.43 14.77
N ILE A 178 10.46 3.70 14.74
CA ILE A 178 9.82 3.22 13.51
C ILE A 178 9.40 4.39 12.62
N SER A 179 8.79 5.44 13.19
CA SER A 179 8.40 6.64 12.44
C SER A 179 9.59 7.24 11.72
N GLN A 180 10.69 7.47 12.42
CA GLN A 180 11.92 8.02 11.83
C GLN A 180 12.49 7.12 10.72
N GLN A 181 12.46 5.78 10.90
CA GLN A 181 12.91 4.84 9.86
C GLN A 181 12.06 4.95 8.59
N LEU A 182 10.74 5.06 8.75
CA LEU A 182 9.81 5.20 7.63
C LEU A 182 9.99 6.53 6.90
N HIS A 183 10.14 7.64 7.63
CA HIS A 183 10.44 8.96 7.05
C HIS A 183 11.76 8.96 6.26
N LYS A 184 12.74 8.14 6.66
CA LYS A 184 14.01 7.94 5.94
C LYS A 184 13.91 6.90 4.80
N GLY A 185 12.71 6.42 4.45
CA GLY A 185 12.49 5.45 3.39
C GLY A 185 12.98 4.02 3.70
N LYS A 186 13.27 3.70 4.96
CA LYS A 186 13.83 2.39 5.37
C LYS A 186 12.76 1.35 5.68
N LEU A 187 11.72 1.27 4.85
CA LEU A 187 10.59 0.36 5.01
C LEU A 187 11.01 -1.09 5.22
N ASN A 188 11.94 -1.61 4.41
CA ASN A 188 12.39 -3.01 4.51
C ASN A 188 13.02 -3.35 5.87
N ASN A 189 13.74 -2.40 6.48
CA ASN A 189 14.28 -2.56 7.82
C ASN A 189 13.16 -2.64 8.86
N VAL A 190 12.12 -1.82 8.71
CA VAL A 190 10.94 -1.84 9.57
C VAL A 190 10.18 -3.16 9.42
N LEU A 191 9.86 -3.59 8.20
CA LEU A 191 9.18 -4.86 7.97
C LEU A 191 9.95 -6.04 8.55
N ARG A 192 11.26 -6.07 8.38
CA ARG A 192 12.13 -7.10 8.97
C ARG A 192 12.10 -7.07 10.50
N ARG A 193 12.09 -5.89 11.11
CA ARG A 193 11.99 -5.72 12.56
C ARG A 193 10.67 -6.23 13.12
N LEU A 194 9.58 -6.04 12.39
CA LEU A 194 8.23 -6.41 12.79
C LEU A 194 7.88 -7.86 12.48
N SER A 195 8.61 -8.54 11.60
CA SER A 195 8.27 -9.90 11.15
C SER A 195 8.33 -11.00 12.22
N PRO A 196 9.04 -10.88 13.36
CA PRO A 196 8.83 -11.80 14.47
C PRO A 196 7.44 -11.72 15.11
N THR A 197 6.77 -10.57 15.00
CA THR A 197 5.40 -10.37 15.48
C THR A 197 4.36 -10.70 14.40
N TRP A 198 4.61 -10.26 13.18
CA TRP A 198 3.76 -10.48 12.01
C TRP A 198 4.53 -11.24 10.94
N THR A 199 4.48 -12.58 11.01
CA THR A 199 5.29 -13.48 10.17
C THR A 199 5.02 -13.32 8.67
N SER A 200 3.82 -12.84 8.30
CA SER A 200 3.40 -12.56 6.93
C SER A 200 4.11 -11.35 6.27
N LEU A 201 4.89 -10.57 7.02
CA LEU A 201 5.61 -9.41 6.48
C LEU A 201 6.82 -9.76 5.58
N GLY A 202 7.05 -11.06 5.31
CA GLY A 202 7.99 -11.52 4.28
C GLY A 202 9.41 -11.81 4.77
N TYR A 203 9.70 -11.63 6.04
CA TYR A 203 10.99 -11.96 6.67
C TYR A 203 10.87 -13.02 7.78
N GLY A 204 9.67 -13.56 7.98
CA GLY A 204 9.37 -14.62 8.94
C GLY A 204 9.42 -15.99 8.31
N ILE A 205 8.98 -16.99 9.08
CA ILE A 205 8.87 -18.39 8.65
C ILE A 205 7.71 -18.66 7.69
N GLU A 206 6.76 -17.74 7.64
CA GLU A 206 5.57 -17.80 6.77
C GLU A 206 5.69 -16.77 5.66
N THR A 207 5.42 -17.20 4.42
CA THR A 207 5.29 -16.32 3.27
C THR A 207 3.86 -16.41 2.76
N ASN A 208 3.22 -15.28 2.54
CA ASN A 208 1.93 -15.25 1.84
C ASN A 208 2.08 -14.58 0.46
N SER A 209 1.04 -14.67 -0.36
CA SER A 209 1.03 -14.11 -1.71
C SER A 209 1.23 -12.59 -1.75
N VAL A 210 0.97 -11.90 -0.64
CA VAL A 210 1.02 -10.43 -0.52
C VAL A 210 2.40 -9.93 -0.13
N SER A 211 3.24 -10.77 0.51
CA SER A 211 4.55 -10.35 1.06
C SER A 211 5.43 -9.61 0.06
N ARG A 212 5.50 -10.07 -1.19
CA ARG A 212 6.29 -9.43 -2.27
C ARG A 212 5.76 -8.06 -2.67
N SER A 213 4.48 -7.80 -2.47
CA SER A 213 3.78 -6.57 -2.86
C SER A 213 3.73 -5.54 -1.75
N LEU A 214 4.18 -5.87 -0.52
CA LEU A 214 4.09 -4.98 0.64
C LEU A 214 4.74 -3.60 0.42
N PRO A 215 5.90 -3.45 -0.24
CA PRO A 215 6.45 -2.13 -0.52
C PRO A 215 5.53 -1.27 -1.39
N ASN A 216 4.91 -1.84 -2.41
CA ASN A 216 3.98 -1.12 -3.29
C ASN A 216 2.68 -0.76 -2.56
N ILE A 217 2.18 -1.68 -1.73
CA ILE A 217 1.01 -1.47 -0.88
C ILE A 217 1.27 -0.33 0.10
N TYR A 218 2.44 -0.32 0.73
CA TYR A 218 2.84 0.74 1.64
C TYR A 218 2.89 2.11 0.93
N GLN A 219 3.50 2.19 -0.24
CA GLN A 219 3.58 3.45 -1.00
C GLN A 219 2.19 3.98 -1.37
N LYS A 220 1.29 3.10 -1.81
CA LYS A 220 -0.10 3.47 -2.09
C LYS A 220 -0.80 4.00 -0.83
N ASN A 221 -0.71 3.25 0.28
CA ASN A 221 -1.30 3.65 1.55
C ASN A 221 -0.74 5.00 2.03
N LEU A 222 0.58 5.20 1.93
CA LEU A 222 1.22 6.45 2.34
C LEU A 222 0.72 7.64 1.53
N GLN A 223 0.57 7.50 0.21
CA GLN A 223 0.00 8.56 -0.63
C GLN A 223 -1.43 8.91 -0.20
N GLU A 224 -2.25 7.94 0.15
CA GLU A 224 -3.62 8.15 0.61
C GLU A 224 -3.65 8.85 1.98
N GLU A 225 -2.84 8.41 2.95
CA GLU A 225 -2.75 9.00 4.29
C GLU A 225 -2.22 10.45 4.23
N LEU A 226 -1.20 10.73 3.40
CA LEU A 226 -0.69 12.09 3.20
C LEU A 226 -1.72 13.03 2.56
N LYS A 227 -2.54 12.54 1.62
CA LYS A 227 -3.64 13.32 1.03
C LYS A 227 -4.72 13.63 2.06
N SER A 228 -5.07 12.66 2.90
CA SER A 228 -6.05 12.81 3.97
C SER A 228 -5.61 13.87 4.99
N THR A 229 -4.34 13.82 5.41
CA THR A 229 -3.77 14.80 6.36
C THR A 229 -3.81 16.24 5.81
N LYS A 230 -3.45 16.43 4.53
CA LYS A 230 -3.50 17.76 3.90
C LYS A 230 -4.92 18.32 3.88
N LYS A 231 -5.92 17.49 3.61
CA LYS A 231 -7.33 17.91 3.59
C LYS A 231 -7.82 18.33 4.97
N SER A 232 -7.38 17.65 6.03
CA SER A 232 -7.74 18.02 7.42
C SER A 232 -7.10 19.32 7.90
N THR A 233 -5.95 19.72 7.34
CA THR A 233 -5.24 20.97 7.74
C THR A 233 -5.78 22.20 6.97
N SER A 234 -6.55 21.99 5.90
CA SER A 234 -7.13 23.07 5.06
C SER A 234 -8.57 23.42 5.40
N LEU A 235 -9.13 22.85 6.46
CA LEU A 235 -10.44 23.16 7.06
C LEU A 235 -10.27 23.84 8.41
#